data_6c182a2a2bfa6d4ea5b3353e55a155ed
#
_entry.id   6c182a2a2bfa6d4ea5b3353e55a155ed
#
_cell.length_a   1.000
_cell.length_b   1.000
_cell.length_c   1.000
_cell.angle_alpha   90.00
_cell.angle_beta   90.00
_cell.angle_gamma   90.00
#
_symmetry.space_group_name_H-M   'P 1'
#
loop_
_entity.id
_entity.type
_entity.pdbx_description
1 polymer ?
#
loop_
_entity_poly.entity_id
_entity_poly.type
_entity_poly.pdbx_seq_one_letter_code
_entity_poly.pdbx_strand_id
1 'polypeptide(L)'
;SAGLLNGTLMSLFAFELPPVDFLYSMQGVILAEITVFTPLVMRPLMAALRQIDKSQLEAASILGAHPLRVIGQVIFPAALPALMAGGSLCLLLTTNEFGIVLFIGAKGVNTLPMMVYSKAILESDYTVACMIALINIVLSLGLFSLYRLAASRTGVRSQPC
;
A
#
# COMPACT_ATOMS: atom_id res chain seq x y z
N SER A 1 11.97 -24.24 -8.03
CA SER A 1 10.74 -24.95 -7.66
C SER A 1 9.55 -24.16 -8.18
N ALA A 2 8.86 -24.73 -9.17
CA ALA A 2 7.68 -24.12 -9.74
C ALA A 2 6.55 -24.19 -8.71
N GLY A 3 6.25 -23.06 -8.04
CA GLY A 3 5.05 -22.93 -7.22
C GLY A 3 3.79 -23.14 -8.05
N LEU A 4 2.64 -23.37 -7.41
CA LEU A 4 1.36 -23.62 -8.08
C LEU A 4 1.06 -22.61 -9.20
N LEU A 5 1.34 -21.32 -9.00
CA LEU A 5 1.14 -20.26 -10.01
C LEU A 5 2.05 -20.44 -11.24
N ASN A 6 3.34 -20.67 -11.04
CA ASN A 6 4.25 -20.94 -12.15
C ASN A 6 3.93 -22.25 -12.86
N GLY A 7 3.55 -23.28 -12.10
CA GLY A 7 3.13 -24.56 -12.67
C GLY A 7 1.90 -24.44 -13.57
N THR A 8 0.90 -23.68 -13.15
CA THR A 8 -0.31 -23.41 -13.97
C THR A 8 -0.01 -22.53 -15.18
N LEU A 9 0.82 -21.50 -15.03
CA LEU A 9 1.23 -20.64 -16.16
C LEU A 9 2.07 -21.42 -17.19
N MET A 10 2.99 -22.27 -16.75
CA MET A 10 3.78 -23.13 -17.63
C MET A 10 2.89 -24.15 -18.37
N SER A 11 1.89 -24.73 -17.71
CA SER A 11 0.97 -25.69 -18.34
C SER A 11 -0.01 -25.05 -19.32
N LEU A 12 -0.45 -23.81 -19.05
CA LEU A 12 -1.40 -23.07 -19.89
C LEU A 12 -0.75 -22.40 -21.11
N PHE A 13 0.47 -21.89 -20.96
CA PHE A 13 1.14 -21.10 -21.99
C PHE A 13 2.40 -21.77 -22.57
N ALA A 14 2.69 -23.02 -22.18
CA ALA A 14 3.83 -23.82 -22.67
C ALA A 14 5.20 -23.10 -22.52
N PHE A 15 5.40 -22.34 -21.43
CA PHE A 15 6.71 -21.75 -21.15
C PHE A 15 7.70 -22.83 -20.64
N GLU A 16 8.88 -22.86 -21.20
CA GLU A 16 9.95 -23.78 -20.77
C GLU A 16 10.61 -23.38 -19.44
N LEU A 17 10.53 -22.08 -19.07
CA LEU A 17 11.09 -21.52 -17.84
C LEU A 17 9.99 -20.86 -17.01
N PRO A 18 10.09 -20.83 -15.67
CA PRO A 18 9.11 -20.14 -14.85
C PRO A 18 9.08 -18.65 -15.22
N PRO A 19 7.92 -18.14 -15.70
CA PRO A 19 7.82 -16.77 -16.24
C PRO A 19 7.94 -15.68 -15.15
N VAL A 20 7.74 -16.06 -13.89
CA VAL A 20 7.76 -15.10 -12.77
C VAL A 20 8.54 -15.70 -11.59
N ASP A 21 9.65 -15.06 -11.25
CA ASP A 21 10.37 -15.34 -10.01
C ASP A 21 9.73 -14.59 -8.86
N PHE A 22 8.78 -15.23 -8.15
CA PHE A 22 8.14 -14.64 -6.97
C PHE A 22 9.05 -14.62 -5.76
N LEU A 23 9.78 -15.71 -5.54
CA LEU A 23 10.73 -15.80 -4.43
C LEU A 23 12.05 -15.14 -4.86
N TYR A 24 12.66 -14.46 -3.90
CA TYR A 24 13.96 -13.78 -4.06
C TYR A 24 13.95 -12.62 -5.07
N SER A 25 12.76 -12.05 -5.41
CA SER A 25 12.62 -10.94 -6.34
C SER A 25 11.90 -9.75 -5.74
N MET A 26 12.23 -8.55 -6.24
CA MET A 26 11.52 -7.32 -5.88
C MET A 26 10.05 -7.36 -6.27
N GLN A 27 9.72 -8.00 -7.39
CA GLN A 27 8.33 -8.14 -7.85
C GLN A 27 7.50 -8.98 -6.89
N GLY A 28 8.09 -10.04 -6.32
CA GLY A 28 7.44 -10.86 -5.30
C GLY A 28 7.12 -10.08 -4.03
N VAL A 29 8.03 -9.20 -3.58
CA VAL A 29 7.80 -8.30 -2.43
C VAL A 29 6.63 -7.36 -2.71
N ILE A 30 6.63 -6.68 -3.85
CA ILE A 30 5.57 -5.74 -4.24
C ILE A 30 4.20 -6.43 -4.28
N LEU A 31 4.12 -7.61 -4.91
CA LEU A 31 2.85 -8.37 -4.98
C LEU A 31 2.36 -8.81 -3.61
N ALA A 32 3.27 -9.25 -2.73
CA ALA A 32 2.92 -9.63 -1.37
C ALA A 32 2.43 -8.41 -0.56
N GLU A 33 3.11 -7.28 -0.64
CA GLU A 33 2.68 -6.03 0.01
C GLU A 33 1.31 -5.56 -0.49
N ILE A 34 1.08 -5.57 -1.81
CA ILE A 34 -0.23 -5.24 -2.38
C ILE A 34 -1.30 -6.17 -1.79
N THR A 35 -1.04 -7.47 -1.74
CA THR A 35 -2.01 -8.45 -1.23
C THR A 35 -2.33 -8.22 0.25
N VAL A 36 -1.31 -7.95 1.08
CA VAL A 36 -1.47 -7.76 2.53
C VAL A 36 -2.09 -6.40 2.85
N PHE A 37 -1.70 -5.33 2.15
CA PHE A 37 -2.16 -3.98 2.47
C PHE A 37 -3.46 -3.57 1.77
N THR A 38 -3.87 -4.25 0.70
CA THR A 38 -5.15 -3.98 0.03
C THR A 38 -6.35 -4.00 0.99
N PRO A 39 -6.56 -4.99 1.88
CA PRO A 39 -7.69 -4.99 2.80
C PRO A 39 -7.70 -3.79 3.76
N LEU A 40 -6.53 -3.27 4.13
CA LEU A 40 -6.39 -2.12 5.03
C LEU A 40 -6.90 -0.82 4.38
N VAL A 41 -6.68 -0.65 3.08
CA VAL A 41 -7.18 0.49 2.31
C VAL A 41 -8.66 0.30 1.95
N MET A 42 -9.06 -0.93 1.64
CA MET A 42 -10.44 -1.24 1.25
C MET A 42 -11.45 -0.99 2.36
N ARG A 43 -11.13 -1.28 3.63
CA ARG A 43 -12.04 -1.11 4.75
C ARG A 43 -12.52 0.35 4.93
N PRO A 44 -11.65 1.36 5.08
CA PRO A 44 -12.09 2.75 5.19
C PRO A 44 -12.77 3.24 3.90
N LEU A 45 -12.33 2.79 2.74
CA LEU A 45 -12.96 3.12 1.46
C LEU A 45 -14.40 2.61 1.39
N MET A 46 -14.63 1.34 1.74
CA MET A 46 -15.99 0.77 1.76
C MET A 46 -16.89 1.48 2.77
N ALA A 47 -16.36 1.86 3.94
CA ALA A 47 -17.12 2.61 4.93
C ALA A 47 -17.55 3.98 4.37
N ALA A 48 -16.67 4.69 3.70
CA ALA A 48 -16.98 5.98 3.07
C ALA A 48 -18.00 5.84 1.94
N LEU A 49 -17.85 4.83 1.08
CA LEU A 49 -18.80 4.58 -0.02
C LEU A 49 -20.21 4.26 0.48
N ARG A 50 -20.34 3.58 1.63
CA ARG A 50 -21.64 3.30 2.24
C ARG A 50 -22.33 4.53 2.83
N GLN A 51 -21.59 5.59 3.09
CA GLN A 51 -22.13 6.85 3.62
C GLN A 51 -22.61 7.80 2.53
N ILE A 52 -22.40 7.47 1.25
CA ILE A 52 -22.90 8.28 0.14
C ILE A 52 -24.42 8.11 0.06
N ASP A 53 -25.12 9.24 0.17
CA ASP A 53 -26.58 9.26 0.07
C ASP A 53 -27.06 8.82 -1.29
N LYS A 54 -27.98 7.84 -1.31
CA LYS A 54 -28.62 7.38 -2.55
C LYS A 54 -29.32 8.51 -3.29
N SER A 55 -29.88 9.47 -2.57
CA SER A 55 -30.52 10.66 -3.13
C SER A 55 -29.61 11.48 -4.04
N GLN A 56 -28.32 11.57 -3.72
CA GLN A 56 -27.35 12.25 -4.57
C GLN A 56 -27.10 11.50 -5.89
N LEU A 57 -27.07 10.18 -5.83
CA LEU A 57 -26.91 9.34 -7.02
C LEU A 57 -28.16 9.37 -7.90
N GLU A 58 -29.34 9.35 -7.29
CA GLU A 58 -30.63 9.45 -7.96
C GLU A 58 -30.81 10.82 -8.63
N ALA A 59 -30.49 11.90 -7.92
CA ALA A 59 -30.51 13.25 -8.48
C ALA A 59 -29.58 13.40 -9.70
N ALA A 60 -28.37 12.88 -9.62
CA ALA A 60 -27.44 12.87 -10.75
C ALA A 60 -27.97 12.06 -11.94
N SER A 61 -28.63 10.94 -11.67
CA SER A 61 -29.28 10.09 -12.68
C SER A 61 -30.47 10.80 -13.38
N ILE A 62 -31.31 11.48 -12.59
CA ILE A 62 -32.45 12.24 -13.13
C ILE A 62 -31.98 13.38 -14.05
N LEU A 63 -30.84 14.00 -13.72
CA LEU A 63 -30.21 15.04 -14.53
C LEU A 63 -29.49 14.48 -15.79
N GLY A 64 -29.61 13.18 -16.06
CA GLY A 64 -29.03 12.54 -17.25
C GLY A 64 -27.51 12.44 -17.21
N ALA A 65 -26.88 12.47 -16.01
CA ALA A 65 -25.45 12.36 -15.90
C ALA A 65 -24.97 10.96 -16.31
N HIS A 66 -23.97 10.90 -17.19
CA HIS A 66 -23.33 9.64 -17.57
C HIS A 66 -22.67 8.97 -16.33
N PRO A 67 -22.72 7.64 -16.18
CA PRO A 67 -22.18 6.93 -15.00
C PRO A 67 -20.75 7.30 -14.62
N LEU A 68 -19.87 7.48 -15.61
CA LEU A 68 -18.48 7.89 -15.37
C LEU A 68 -18.37 9.31 -14.77
N ARG A 69 -19.31 10.21 -15.13
CA ARG A 69 -19.37 11.55 -14.55
C ARG A 69 -19.82 11.51 -13.10
N VAL A 70 -20.77 10.65 -12.75
CA VAL A 70 -21.21 10.42 -11.37
C VAL A 70 -20.06 9.90 -10.52
N ILE A 71 -19.30 8.94 -11.04
CA ILE A 71 -18.10 8.42 -10.35
C ILE A 71 -17.10 9.55 -10.07
N GLY A 72 -16.77 10.36 -11.10
CA GLY A 72 -15.75 11.40 -10.97
C GLY A 72 -16.18 12.61 -10.16
N GLN A 73 -17.45 13.00 -10.19
CA GLN A 73 -17.93 14.23 -9.56
C GLN A 73 -18.63 14.03 -8.22
N VAL A 74 -19.14 12.85 -7.94
CA VAL A 74 -19.88 12.54 -6.70
C VAL A 74 -19.10 11.52 -5.85
N ILE A 75 -18.83 10.34 -6.41
CA ILE A 75 -18.26 9.23 -5.66
C ILE A 75 -16.80 9.49 -5.30
N PHE A 76 -15.99 9.91 -6.26
CA PHE A 76 -14.56 10.11 -6.05
C PHE A 76 -14.24 11.19 -5.00
N PRO A 77 -14.84 12.40 -5.05
CA PRO A 77 -14.63 13.40 -4.01
C PRO A 77 -15.09 12.95 -2.62
N ALA A 78 -16.22 12.21 -2.54
CA ALA A 78 -16.72 11.67 -1.29
C ALA A 78 -15.81 10.56 -0.72
N ALA A 79 -15.19 9.76 -1.57
CA ALA A 79 -14.25 8.70 -1.17
C ALA A 79 -12.83 9.20 -0.89
N LEU A 80 -12.47 10.40 -1.35
CA LEU A 80 -11.12 10.94 -1.26
C LEU A 80 -10.56 11.01 0.16
N PRO A 81 -11.31 11.45 1.20
CA PRO A 81 -10.84 11.43 2.58
C PRO A 81 -10.45 10.05 3.07
N ALA A 82 -11.25 9.04 2.73
CA ALA A 82 -10.98 7.65 3.10
C ALA A 82 -9.78 7.06 2.37
N LEU A 83 -9.61 7.39 1.08
CA LEU A 83 -8.44 7.03 0.30
C LEU A 83 -7.17 7.65 0.88
N MET A 84 -7.24 8.91 1.28
CA MET A 84 -6.12 9.59 1.91
C MET A 84 -5.77 8.99 3.27
N ALA A 85 -6.77 8.64 4.08
CA ALA A 85 -6.55 7.97 5.35
C ALA A 85 -5.93 6.57 5.17
N GLY A 86 -6.50 5.75 4.28
CA GLY A 86 -5.99 4.43 3.95
C GLY A 86 -4.59 4.46 3.33
N GLY A 87 -4.34 5.40 2.43
CA GLY A 87 -3.04 5.60 1.79
C GLY A 87 -1.95 6.03 2.77
N SER A 88 -2.27 6.89 3.75
CA SER A 88 -1.31 7.29 4.79
C SER A 88 -0.89 6.12 5.67
N LEU A 89 -1.86 5.27 6.03
CA LEU A 89 -1.59 4.06 6.80
C LEU A 89 -0.75 3.07 5.99
N CYS A 90 -1.10 2.84 4.74
CA CYS A 90 -0.35 1.97 3.83
C CYS A 90 1.10 2.45 3.68
N LEU A 91 1.32 3.74 3.43
CA LEU A 91 2.65 4.34 3.31
C LEU A 91 3.50 4.07 4.56
N LEU A 92 2.91 4.26 5.74
CA LEU A 92 3.61 4.08 7.01
C LEU A 92 3.97 2.62 7.26
N LEU A 93 3.06 1.70 6.93
CA LEU A 93 3.29 0.26 7.07
C LEU A 93 4.34 -0.23 6.07
N THR A 94 4.25 0.14 4.79
CA THR A 94 5.24 -0.23 3.76
C THR A 94 6.64 0.29 4.10
N THR A 95 6.77 1.51 4.62
CA THR A 95 8.07 2.07 5.01
C THR A 95 8.71 1.29 6.16
N ASN A 96 7.90 0.71 7.04
CA ASN A 96 8.35 -0.07 8.18
C ASN A 96 8.25 -1.59 7.96
N GLU A 97 8.03 -2.02 6.70
CA GLU A 97 7.88 -3.44 6.41
C GLU A 97 9.23 -4.17 6.50
N PHE A 98 9.25 -5.20 7.31
CA PHE A 98 10.39 -6.07 7.55
C PHE A 98 10.06 -7.53 7.22
N GLY A 99 8.89 -7.98 7.66
CA GLY A 99 8.50 -9.39 7.64
C GLY A 99 8.37 -9.94 6.23
N ILE A 100 7.69 -9.23 5.34
CA ILE A 100 7.49 -9.67 3.95
C ILE A 100 8.84 -9.77 3.23
N VAL A 101 9.69 -8.75 3.40
CA VAL A 101 11.03 -8.73 2.77
C VAL A 101 11.90 -9.87 3.28
N LEU A 102 11.88 -10.12 4.60
CA LEU A 102 12.61 -11.22 5.22
C LEU A 102 12.15 -12.58 4.72
N PHE A 103 10.82 -12.83 4.68
CA PHE A 103 10.25 -14.11 4.27
C PHE A 103 10.41 -14.39 2.79
N ILE A 104 10.30 -13.38 1.95
CA ILE A 104 10.51 -13.52 0.51
C ILE A 104 11.99 -13.68 0.18
N GLY A 105 12.88 -13.15 1.05
CA GLY A 105 14.33 -13.25 0.89
C GLY A 105 14.85 -12.61 -0.39
N ALA A 106 14.25 -11.48 -0.79
CA ALA A 106 14.57 -10.81 -2.06
C ALA A 106 16.03 -10.35 -2.08
N LYS A 107 16.82 -10.96 -2.95
CA LYS A 107 18.23 -10.59 -3.15
C LYS A 107 18.31 -9.17 -3.73
N GLY A 108 19.02 -8.29 -3.02
CA GLY A 108 19.21 -6.90 -3.44
C GLY A 108 18.11 -5.93 -3.00
N VAL A 109 17.09 -6.36 -2.29
CA VAL A 109 16.11 -5.49 -1.66
C VAL A 109 16.49 -5.29 -0.20
N ASN A 110 17.14 -4.18 0.10
CA ASN A 110 17.51 -3.79 1.45
C ASN A 110 16.60 -2.67 1.93
N THR A 111 15.63 -2.99 2.78
CA THR A 111 14.84 -1.99 3.48
C THR A 111 15.58 -1.52 4.73
N LEU A 112 15.26 -0.31 5.23
CA LEU A 112 15.86 0.20 6.46
C LEU A 112 15.63 -0.74 7.65
N PRO A 113 14.42 -1.29 7.90
CA PRO A 113 14.21 -2.29 8.94
C PRO A 113 15.06 -3.56 8.76
N MET A 114 15.27 -4.00 7.53
CA MET A 114 16.15 -5.15 7.23
C MET A 114 17.60 -4.85 7.58
N MET A 115 18.07 -3.63 7.31
CA MET A 115 19.42 -3.18 7.70
C MET A 115 19.58 -3.11 9.22
N VAL A 116 18.55 -2.64 9.95
CA VAL A 116 18.56 -2.65 11.42
C VAL A 116 18.72 -4.08 11.94
N TYR A 117 17.94 -5.02 11.40
CA TYR A 117 18.02 -6.43 11.75
C TYR A 117 19.41 -7.02 11.47
N SER A 118 19.96 -6.79 10.28
CA SER A 118 21.29 -7.27 9.88
C SER A 118 22.37 -6.76 10.84
N LYS A 119 22.39 -5.45 11.11
CA LYS A 119 23.38 -4.85 12.01
C LYS A 119 23.23 -5.29 13.45
N ALA A 120 21.99 -5.37 13.97
CA ALA A 120 21.75 -5.74 15.36
C ALA A 120 21.97 -7.24 15.62
N ILE A 121 21.46 -8.12 14.75
CA ILE A 121 21.41 -9.56 15.03
C ILE A 121 22.55 -10.32 14.35
N LEU A 122 22.86 -10.01 13.08
CA LEU A 122 23.89 -10.76 12.37
C LEU A 122 25.30 -10.26 12.64
N GLU A 123 25.47 -8.93 12.78
CA GLU A 123 26.78 -8.31 12.98
C GLU A 123 27.03 -7.89 14.44
N SER A 124 26.01 -7.93 15.31
CA SER A 124 26.06 -7.51 16.73
C SER A 124 26.53 -6.05 16.91
N ASP A 125 26.38 -5.22 15.89
CA ASP A 125 26.71 -3.79 15.93
C ASP A 125 25.46 -2.97 16.31
N TYR A 126 25.19 -2.92 17.59
CA TYR A 126 24.01 -2.21 18.12
C TYR A 126 24.09 -0.70 17.92
N THR A 127 25.29 -0.14 17.87
CA THR A 127 25.47 1.31 17.70
C THR A 127 24.99 1.74 16.32
N VAL A 128 25.44 1.07 15.27
CA VAL A 128 25.03 1.34 13.90
C VAL A 128 23.53 0.98 13.71
N ALA A 129 23.06 -0.12 14.28
CA ALA A 129 21.66 -0.49 14.23
C ALA A 129 20.74 0.59 14.82
N CYS A 130 21.10 1.17 15.98
CA CYS A 130 20.35 2.28 16.58
C CYS A 130 20.35 3.54 15.72
N MET A 131 21.45 3.87 15.09
CA MET A 131 21.53 5.01 14.17
C MET A 131 20.62 4.84 12.96
N ILE A 132 20.59 3.66 12.34
CA ILE A 132 19.71 3.34 11.22
C ILE A 132 18.24 3.37 11.67
N ALA A 133 17.93 2.85 12.86
CA ALA A 133 16.57 2.88 13.40
C ALA A 133 16.08 4.32 13.62
N LEU A 134 16.92 5.22 14.15
CA LEU A 134 16.59 6.64 14.29
C LEU A 134 16.31 7.29 12.94
N ILE A 135 17.15 7.03 11.93
CA ILE A 135 16.95 7.52 10.57
C ILE A 135 15.60 7.01 10.02
N ASN A 136 15.29 5.73 10.22
CA ASN A 136 14.01 5.15 9.77
C ASN A 136 12.81 5.84 10.43
N ILE A 137 12.85 6.11 11.73
CA ILE A 137 11.80 6.82 12.45
C ILE A 137 11.61 8.24 11.90
N VAL A 138 12.68 9.00 11.74
CA VAL A 138 12.64 10.37 11.20
C VAL A 138 12.08 10.38 9.79
N LEU A 139 12.52 9.45 8.94
CA LEU A 139 12.05 9.30 7.56
C LEU A 139 10.56 8.96 7.53
N SER A 140 10.11 8.00 8.33
CA SER A 140 8.70 7.58 8.40
C SER A 140 7.79 8.71 8.86
N LEU A 141 8.18 9.43 9.91
CA LEU A 141 7.44 10.59 10.41
C LEU A 141 7.45 11.76 9.41
N GLY A 142 8.58 11.98 8.74
CA GLY A 142 8.71 12.98 7.69
C GLY A 142 7.80 12.70 6.50
N LEU A 143 7.82 11.49 5.97
CA LEU A 143 6.95 11.06 4.87
C LEU A 143 5.48 11.15 5.26
N PHE A 144 5.12 10.70 6.47
CA PHE A 144 3.75 10.79 6.98
C PHE A 144 3.28 12.23 7.11
N SER A 145 4.13 13.13 7.62
CA SER A 145 3.82 14.55 7.77
C SER A 145 3.65 15.22 6.41
N LEU A 146 4.53 14.95 5.46
CA LEU A 146 4.43 15.43 4.08
C LEU A 146 3.15 14.97 3.40
N TYR A 147 2.83 13.68 3.56
CA TYR A 147 1.59 13.12 3.03
C TYR A 147 0.36 13.83 3.62
N ARG A 148 0.31 14.03 4.94
CA ARG A 148 -0.78 14.77 5.60
C ARG A 148 -0.88 16.22 5.12
N LEU A 149 0.23 16.92 4.95
CA LEU A 149 0.24 18.27 4.41
C LEU A 149 -0.29 18.32 2.98
N ALA A 150 0.10 17.37 2.14
CA ALA A 150 -0.43 17.25 0.77
C ALA A 150 -1.94 16.97 0.80
N ALA A 151 -2.39 16.06 1.66
CA ALA A 151 -3.80 15.74 1.85
C ALA A 151 -4.63 16.94 2.31
N SER A 152 -4.11 17.74 3.24
CA SER A 152 -4.82 18.92 3.72
C SER A 152 -4.96 20.02 2.66
N ARG A 153 -4.04 20.13 1.73
CA ARG A 153 -4.10 21.10 0.62
C ARG A 153 -5.11 20.70 -0.46
N THR A 154 -5.43 19.41 -0.59
CA THR A 154 -6.45 18.93 -1.54
C THR A 154 -7.89 19.12 -1.07
N GLY A 155 -8.11 19.89 0.00
CA GLY A 155 -9.45 20.29 0.46
C GLY A 155 -10.20 19.22 1.27
N VAL A 156 -9.53 18.16 1.65
CA VAL A 156 -10.07 17.15 2.56
C VAL A 156 -10.06 17.70 3.98
N ARG A 157 -11.01 18.61 4.28
CA ARG A 157 -11.34 18.94 5.65
C ARG A 157 -11.98 17.71 6.27
N SER A 158 -11.24 17.02 7.15
CA SER A 158 -11.85 16.12 8.12
C SER A 158 -12.88 16.94 8.90
N GLN A 159 -14.16 16.70 8.66
CA GLN A 159 -15.19 17.21 9.56
C GLN A 159 -14.97 16.53 10.91
N PRO A 160 -14.76 17.27 11.99
CA PRO A 160 -14.83 16.68 13.32
C PRO A 160 -16.28 16.27 13.57
N CYS A 161 -16.45 15.04 14.04
CA CYS A 161 -17.72 14.57 14.60
C CYS A 161 -18.19 15.48 15.72
#